data_5352db14f82967dc3950679e629d07c0
#
_entry.id   5352db14f82967dc3950679e629d07c0
#
_cell.length_a   1.000
_cell.length_b   1.000
_cell.length_c   1.000
_cell.angle_alpha   90.00
_cell.angle_beta   90.00
_cell.angle_gamma   90.00
#
_symmetry.space_group_name_H-M   'P 1'
#
loop_
_entity.id
_entity.type
_entity.pdbx_description
1 polymer ?
#
loop_
_entity_poly.entity_id
_entity_poly.type
_entity_poly.pdbx_seq_one_letter_code
_entity_poly.pdbx_strand_id
1 'polypeptide(L)'
;YEKVLKDVKPIIEPKVDLKEINENGCIFVFTITEKPEVNIKKYKGLNVKEEESKVTKEEIETEINNMLERYSEIAIKEGNVEKGNIAIIDFEGFNDGVAFEGGNATNYSLEIGSNTFIPGFEEQLIGMKKNEEREINVTFPEDYPSKELQGKPVVFKVKVNEIKEKVMRELDKEFFE
;
A
#
# COMPACT_ATOMS: atom_id res chain seq x y z
N TYR A 1 4.59 7.13 54.05
CA TYR A 1 4.09 7.03 52.65
C TYR A 1 2.83 7.87 52.49
N GLU A 2 1.74 7.58 53.21
CA GLU A 2 0.45 8.29 53.10
C GLU A 2 0.55 9.80 53.38
N LYS A 3 1.46 10.21 54.27
CA LYS A 3 1.67 11.63 54.63
C LYS A 3 2.30 12.41 53.44
N VAL A 4 3.23 11.77 52.71
CA VAL A 4 3.87 12.36 51.52
C VAL A 4 2.89 12.45 50.36
N LEU A 5 2.04 11.46 50.15
CA LEU A 5 1.02 11.45 49.08
C LEU A 5 -0.09 12.49 49.28
N LYS A 6 -0.30 12.97 50.49
CA LYS A 6 -1.27 14.06 50.75
C LYS A 6 -0.76 15.41 50.28
N ASP A 7 0.55 15.62 50.34
CA ASP A 7 1.19 16.89 49.94
C ASP A 7 1.51 16.91 48.45
N VAL A 8 1.87 15.74 47.92
CA VAL A 8 2.20 15.56 46.49
C VAL A 8 1.11 14.70 45.83
N LYS A 9 0.40 15.24 44.88
CA LYS A 9 -0.68 14.55 44.12
C LYS A 9 -0.12 13.87 42.87
N PRO A 10 0.35 12.63 42.96
CA PRO A 10 0.89 11.91 41.83
C PRO A 10 -0.18 11.62 40.80
N ILE A 11 0.19 11.68 39.49
CA ILE A 11 -0.71 11.33 38.38
C ILE A 11 -0.68 9.83 38.04
N ILE A 12 0.36 9.13 38.52
CA ILE A 12 0.51 7.67 38.40
C ILE A 12 1.00 7.13 39.73
N GLU A 13 0.81 5.83 39.96
CA GLU A 13 1.28 5.17 41.17
C GLU A 13 2.79 5.33 41.32
N PRO A 14 3.27 5.80 42.49
CA PRO A 14 4.70 6.01 42.74
C PRO A 14 5.50 4.71 42.69
N LYS A 15 6.64 4.74 42.03
CA LYS A 15 7.58 3.62 42.09
C LYS A 15 8.33 3.64 43.42
N VAL A 16 8.40 2.50 44.08
CA VAL A 16 9.07 2.35 45.37
C VAL A 16 10.27 1.43 45.19
N ASP A 17 11.45 1.95 45.48
CA ASP A 17 12.70 1.19 45.43
C ASP A 17 13.29 1.11 46.87
N LEU A 18 13.71 -0.07 47.29
CA LEU A 18 14.44 -0.26 48.55
C LEU A 18 15.93 0.03 48.27
N LYS A 19 16.46 1.10 48.88
CA LYS A 19 17.85 1.53 48.67
C LYS A 19 18.81 0.83 49.62
N GLU A 20 18.43 0.69 50.88
CA GLU A 20 19.28 0.13 51.92
C GLU A 20 18.44 -0.50 53.06
N ILE A 21 18.94 -1.61 53.60
CA ILE A 21 18.41 -2.25 54.80
C ILE A 21 19.59 -2.62 55.69
N ASN A 22 19.56 -2.19 56.94
CA ASN A 22 20.58 -2.49 57.94
C ASN A 22 19.92 -2.61 59.33
N GLU A 23 20.73 -2.93 60.36
CA GLU A 23 20.25 -3.12 61.75
C GLU A 23 19.61 -1.86 62.35
N ASN A 24 19.90 -0.68 61.78
CA ASN A 24 19.35 0.60 62.28
C ASN A 24 18.10 1.05 61.51
N GLY A 25 17.68 0.33 60.47
CA GLY A 25 16.47 0.66 59.72
C GLY A 25 16.54 0.35 58.22
N CYS A 26 15.58 0.86 57.49
CA CYS A 26 15.51 0.73 56.02
C CYS A 26 15.27 2.09 55.35
N ILE A 27 15.84 2.25 54.17
CA ILE A 27 15.70 3.45 53.33
C ILE A 27 14.93 3.08 52.06
N PHE A 28 13.75 3.67 51.89
CA PHE A 28 12.96 3.56 50.66
C PHE A 28 13.09 4.85 49.86
N VAL A 29 13.21 4.71 48.53
CA VAL A 29 13.17 5.81 47.59
C VAL A 29 11.84 5.75 46.85
N PHE A 30 11.08 6.84 46.89
CA PHE A 30 9.83 6.99 46.17
C PHE A 30 10.05 7.90 45.00
N THR A 31 9.83 7.38 43.77
CA THR A 31 9.84 8.19 42.56
C THR A 31 8.40 8.57 42.24
N ILE A 32 8.11 9.88 42.29
CA ILE A 32 6.76 10.43 42.11
C ILE A 32 6.73 11.26 40.84
N THR A 33 5.71 11.03 40.02
CA THR A 33 5.44 11.85 38.82
C THR A 33 4.31 12.81 39.12
N GLU A 34 4.60 14.09 39.11
CA GLU A 34 3.62 15.16 39.30
C GLU A 34 3.04 15.65 38.01
N LYS A 35 1.86 16.24 38.06
CA LYS A 35 1.29 16.95 36.94
C LYS A 35 2.13 18.18 36.60
N PRO A 36 2.61 18.32 35.37
CA PRO A 36 3.38 19.51 34.99
C PRO A 36 2.52 20.77 35.07
N GLU A 37 3.07 21.83 35.62
CA GLU A 37 2.43 23.14 35.54
C GLU A 37 2.58 23.71 34.12
N VAL A 38 1.44 23.85 33.44
CA VAL A 38 1.41 24.42 32.10
C VAL A 38 1.14 25.92 32.19
N ASN A 39 2.15 26.72 31.92
CA ASN A 39 2.01 28.18 31.89
C ASN A 39 1.80 28.66 30.44
N ILE A 40 0.56 28.92 30.08
CA ILE A 40 0.20 29.41 28.75
C ILE A 40 0.42 30.93 28.70
N LYS A 41 1.51 31.36 28.09
CA LYS A 41 1.89 32.77 28.01
C LYS A 41 1.00 33.62 27.10
N LYS A 42 0.64 33.10 25.92
CA LYS A 42 -0.20 33.79 24.92
C LYS A 42 -1.04 32.78 24.17
N TYR A 43 -2.34 32.85 24.29
CA TYR A 43 -3.29 31.96 23.59
C TYR A 43 -4.42 32.71 22.89
N LYS A 44 -4.51 34.03 23.09
CA LYS A 44 -5.47 34.92 22.41
C LYS A 44 -4.72 35.90 21.52
N GLY A 45 -5.34 36.29 20.41
CA GLY A 45 -4.77 37.24 19.45
C GLY A 45 -3.56 36.65 18.69
N LEU A 46 -3.57 35.36 18.42
CA LEU A 46 -2.63 34.74 17.47
C LEU A 46 -3.04 35.19 16.07
N ASN A 47 -2.15 35.87 15.38
CA ASN A 47 -2.34 36.24 13.97
C ASN A 47 -2.05 35.00 13.11
N VAL A 48 -3.01 34.07 13.09
CA VAL A 48 -2.99 32.96 12.13
C VAL A 48 -3.64 33.51 10.86
N LYS A 49 -2.90 33.55 9.78
CA LYS A 49 -3.48 33.82 8.45
C LYS A 49 -4.16 32.56 8.00
N GLU A 50 -5.43 32.69 7.64
CA GLU A 50 -6.14 31.62 6.94
C GLU A 50 -5.49 31.45 5.56
N GLU A 51 -4.98 30.27 5.28
CA GLU A 51 -4.50 29.91 3.95
C GLU A 51 -5.72 29.61 3.08
N GLU A 52 -5.96 30.47 2.09
CA GLU A 52 -6.98 30.20 1.09
C GLU A 52 -6.56 28.96 0.27
N SER A 53 -7.22 27.84 0.49
CA SER A 53 -7.07 26.69 -0.39
C SER A 53 -7.76 27.00 -1.73
N LYS A 54 -6.97 27.14 -2.78
CA LYS A 54 -7.51 27.30 -4.14
C LYS A 54 -7.46 25.95 -4.83
N VAL A 55 -8.62 25.41 -5.11
CA VAL A 55 -8.74 24.20 -5.92
C VAL A 55 -8.45 24.57 -7.37
N THR A 56 -7.49 23.88 -7.98
CA THR A 56 -7.11 24.07 -9.38
C THR A 56 -8.06 23.27 -10.30
N LYS A 57 -8.13 23.68 -11.57
CA LYS A 57 -8.91 22.91 -12.56
C LYS A 57 -8.36 21.50 -12.74
N GLU A 58 -7.05 21.36 -12.67
CA GLU A 58 -6.36 20.07 -12.79
C GLU A 58 -6.71 19.11 -11.66
N GLU A 59 -6.86 19.61 -10.42
CA GLU A 59 -7.33 18.80 -9.30
C GLU A 59 -8.77 18.34 -9.47
N ILE A 60 -9.64 19.22 -10.00
CA ILE A 60 -11.03 18.87 -10.31
C ILE A 60 -11.09 17.81 -11.40
N GLU A 61 -10.34 17.97 -12.50
CA GLU A 61 -10.29 17.00 -13.59
C GLU A 61 -9.75 15.65 -13.13
N THR A 62 -8.75 15.67 -12.26
CA THR A 62 -8.19 14.44 -11.67
C THR A 62 -9.23 13.70 -10.83
N GLU A 63 -9.98 14.42 -10.00
CA GLU A 63 -11.01 13.80 -9.16
C GLU A 63 -12.18 13.27 -9.98
N ILE A 64 -12.59 13.99 -11.04
CA ILE A 64 -13.60 13.53 -11.98
C ILE A 64 -13.14 12.23 -12.66
N ASN A 65 -11.90 12.17 -13.14
CA ASN A 65 -11.35 10.97 -13.77
C ASN A 65 -11.30 9.79 -12.78
N ASN A 66 -10.90 10.01 -11.54
CA ASN A 66 -10.91 9.01 -10.49
C ASN A 66 -12.32 8.46 -10.22
N MET A 67 -13.33 9.34 -10.24
CA MET A 67 -14.73 8.93 -10.13
C MET A 67 -15.17 8.09 -11.32
N LEU A 68 -14.88 8.52 -12.55
CA LEU A 68 -15.23 7.79 -13.77
C LEU A 68 -14.58 6.41 -13.80
N GLU A 69 -13.33 6.29 -13.35
CA GLU A 69 -12.67 4.99 -13.24
C GLU A 69 -13.36 4.04 -12.25
N ARG A 70 -13.84 4.54 -11.12
CA ARG A 70 -14.57 3.72 -10.11
C ARG A 70 -15.89 3.18 -10.65
N TYR A 71 -16.54 3.91 -11.54
CA TYR A 71 -17.82 3.54 -12.15
C TYR A 71 -17.67 2.99 -13.57
N SER A 72 -16.44 2.70 -14.00
CA SER A 72 -16.19 2.11 -15.30
C SER A 72 -16.76 0.69 -15.39
N GLU A 73 -17.33 0.37 -16.53
CA GLU A 73 -17.77 -0.98 -16.84
C GLU A 73 -16.67 -1.77 -17.52
N ILE A 74 -16.60 -3.07 -17.22
CA ILE A 74 -15.63 -3.95 -17.86
C ILE A 74 -16.30 -4.59 -19.06
N ALA A 75 -15.81 -4.26 -20.26
CA ALA A 75 -16.28 -4.86 -21.52
C ALA A 75 -15.19 -5.75 -22.15
N ILE A 76 -15.64 -6.74 -22.93
CA ILE A 76 -14.71 -7.56 -23.71
C ILE A 76 -14.18 -6.70 -24.87
N LYS A 77 -12.86 -6.68 -25.02
CA LYS A 77 -12.17 -5.98 -26.09
C LYS A 77 -11.73 -6.94 -27.17
N GLU A 78 -12.05 -6.60 -28.42
CA GLU A 78 -11.48 -7.25 -29.58
C GLU A 78 -10.18 -6.55 -30.02
N GLY A 79 -9.20 -7.32 -30.46
CA GLY A 79 -7.92 -6.78 -30.93
C GLY A 79 -6.72 -7.19 -30.10
N ASN A 80 -5.80 -6.27 -29.88
CA ASN A 80 -4.55 -6.52 -29.17
C ASN A 80 -4.60 -6.03 -27.73
N VAL A 81 -3.78 -6.64 -26.89
CA VAL A 81 -3.52 -6.17 -25.52
C VAL A 81 -2.84 -4.81 -25.56
N GLU A 82 -3.37 -3.85 -24.85
CA GLU A 82 -2.83 -2.49 -24.70
C GLU A 82 -2.68 -2.15 -23.22
N LYS A 83 -1.90 -1.11 -22.93
CA LYS A 83 -1.77 -0.60 -21.55
C LYS A 83 -3.12 -0.13 -21.02
N GLY A 84 -3.44 -0.50 -19.77
CA GLY A 84 -4.74 -0.24 -19.14
C GLY A 84 -5.79 -1.30 -19.41
N ASN A 85 -5.54 -2.26 -20.32
CA ASN A 85 -6.44 -3.38 -20.50
C ASN A 85 -6.27 -4.42 -19.39
N ILE A 86 -7.30 -5.23 -19.19
CA ILE A 86 -7.27 -6.38 -18.30
C ILE A 86 -7.15 -7.63 -19.18
N ALA A 87 -5.99 -8.27 -19.12
CA ALA A 87 -5.75 -9.54 -19.80
C ALA A 87 -6.07 -10.71 -18.88
N ILE A 88 -6.92 -11.63 -19.35
CA ILE A 88 -7.14 -12.92 -18.68
C ILE A 88 -6.13 -13.90 -19.27
N ILE A 89 -5.18 -14.31 -18.46
CA ILE A 89 -4.02 -15.08 -18.90
C ILE A 89 -3.91 -16.43 -18.16
N ASP A 90 -3.37 -17.41 -18.85
CA ASP A 90 -2.76 -18.58 -18.24
C ASP A 90 -1.26 -18.42 -18.36
N PHE A 91 -0.53 -18.74 -17.32
CA PHE A 91 0.93 -18.69 -17.36
C PHE A 91 1.57 -19.82 -16.58
N GLU A 92 2.76 -20.23 -17.02
CA GLU A 92 3.60 -21.20 -16.35
C GLU A 92 5.07 -20.79 -16.47
N GLY A 93 5.74 -20.65 -15.31
CA GLY A 93 7.12 -20.20 -15.20
C GLY A 93 8.11 -21.33 -15.09
N PHE A 94 9.22 -21.22 -15.82
CA PHE A 94 10.31 -22.18 -15.85
C PHE A 94 11.63 -21.49 -15.48
N ASN A 95 12.37 -22.12 -14.55
CA ASN A 95 13.72 -21.76 -14.24
C ASN A 95 14.64 -22.89 -14.75
N ASP A 96 15.56 -22.60 -15.67
CA ASP A 96 16.43 -23.60 -16.32
C ASP A 96 15.65 -24.80 -16.91
N GLY A 97 14.45 -24.55 -17.45
CA GLY A 97 13.58 -25.55 -18.03
C GLY A 97 12.76 -26.38 -17.06
N VAL A 98 12.84 -26.08 -15.75
CA VAL A 98 12.08 -26.76 -14.69
C VAL A 98 11.01 -25.79 -14.18
N ALA A 99 9.74 -26.25 -14.17
CA ALA A 99 8.65 -25.47 -13.60
C ALA A 99 8.86 -25.28 -12.09
N PHE A 100 8.65 -24.05 -11.59
CA PHE A 100 8.82 -23.74 -10.19
C PHE A 100 7.47 -23.51 -9.48
N GLU A 101 7.42 -23.82 -8.20
CA GLU A 101 6.22 -23.70 -7.39
C GLU A 101 5.80 -22.22 -7.25
N GLY A 102 4.50 -21.96 -7.43
CA GLY A 102 3.94 -20.60 -7.42
C GLY A 102 4.15 -19.80 -8.72
N GLY A 103 4.80 -20.40 -9.73
CA GLY A 103 5.02 -19.77 -11.03
C GLY A 103 3.90 -20.01 -12.04
N ASN A 104 2.76 -20.61 -11.66
CA ASN A 104 1.68 -20.92 -12.59
C ASN A 104 0.32 -20.45 -12.09
N ALA A 105 -0.53 -20.03 -13.01
CA ALA A 105 -1.94 -19.78 -12.75
C ALA A 105 -2.75 -19.93 -14.05
N THR A 106 -4.04 -20.15 -13.91
CA THR A 106 -5.01 -20.21 -15.01
C THR A 106 -6.09 -19.16 -14.80
N ASN A 107 -6.55 -18.57 -15.90
CA ASN A 107 -7.56 -17.49 -15.90
C ASN A 107 -7.23 -16.34 -14.93
N TYR A 108 -5.96 -16.02 -14.80
CA TYR A 108 -5.52 -14.91 -13.96
C TYR A 108 -5.85 -13.57 -14.63
N SER A 109 -6.46 -12.67 -13.87
CA SER A 109 -6.84 -11.34 -14.32
C SER A 109 -5.69 -10.37 -14.05
N LEU A 110 -5.01 -9.90 -15.07
CA LEU A 110 -3.87 -8.99 -14.99
C LEU A 110 -4.19 -7.66 -15.67
N GLU A 111 -4.14 -6.58 -14.92
CA GLU A 111 -4.22 -5.21 -15.49
C GLU A 111 -2.84 -4.80 -16.01
N ILE A 112 -2.76 -4.53 -17.30
CA ILE A 112 -1.50 -4.20 -17.99
C ILE A 112 -1.07 -2.77 -17.66
N GLY A 113 0.08 -2.64 -17.03
CA GLY A 113 0.64 -1.38 -16.56
C GLY A 113 0.41 -1.13 -15.06
N SER A 114 -0.14 -2.11 -14.34
CA SER A 114 -0.33 -2.06 -12.88
C SER A 114 0.99 -2.23 -12.10
N ASN A 115 2.02 -2.76 -12.75
CA ASN A 115 3.29 -3.16 -12.13
C ASN A 115 3.14 -4.15 -10.97
N THR A 116 2.12 -5.00 -11.03
CA THR A 116 1.88 -6.06 -10.04
C THR A 116 2.71 -7.31 -10.30
N PHE A 117 3.20 -7.46 -11.52
CA PHE A 117 4.09 -8.54 -11.93
C PHE A 117 5.56 -8.11 -11.96
N ILE A 118 6.44 -9.08 -12.22
CA ILE A 118 7.89 -8.85 -12.37
C ILE A 118 8.14 -7.84 -13.48
N PRO A 119 9.06 -6.88 -13.31
CA PRO A 119 9.39 -5.90 -14.33
C PRO A 119 9.71 -6.55 -15.68
N GLY A 120 9.14 -6.03 -16.75
CA GLY A 120 9.29 -6.57 -18.11
C GLY A 120 8.28 -7.66 -18.48
N PHE A 121 7.44 -8.12 -17.56
CA PHE A 121 6.42 -9.13 -17.86
C PHE A 121 5.23 -8.53 -18.57
N GLU A 122 4.64 -7.48 -18.00
CA GLU A 122 3.44 -6.85 -18.54
C GLU A 122 3.69 -6.18 -19.89
N GLU A 123 4.88 -5.59 -20.08
CA GLU A 123 5.28 -4.92 -21.31
C GLU A 123 5.37 -5.91 -22.49
N GLN A 124 5.80 -7.15 -22.24
CA GLN A 124 5.89 -8.16 -23.28
C GLN A 124 4.54 -8.77 -23.68
N LEU A 125 3.50 -8.56 -22.86
CA LEU A 125 2.12 -8.93 -23.21
C LEU A 125 1.47 -7.94 -24.18
N ILE A 126 1.96 -6.70 -24.23
CA ILE A 126 1.42 -5.68 -25.11
C ILE A 126 1.56 -6.14 -26.56
N GLY A 127 0.48 -5.99 -27.33
CA GLY A 127 0.38 -6.41 -28.71
C GLY A 127 -0.05 -7.87 -28.94
N MET A 128 -0.16 -8.69 -27.89
CA MET A 128 -0.71 -10.04 -27.99
C MET A 128 -2.20 -10.02 -28.28
N LYS A 129 -2.67 -11.06 -28.99
CA LYS A 129 -4.08 -11.25 -29.32
C LYS A 129 -4.72 -12.31 -28.42
N LYS A 130 -6.03 -12.31 -28.38
CA LYS A 130 -6.81 -13.40 -27.77
C LYS A 130 -6.39 -14.76 -28.35
N ASN A 131 -6.18 -15.73 -27.47
CA ASN A 131 -5.69 -17.09 -27.75
C ASN A 131 -4.24 -17.16 -28.26
N GLU A 132 -3.50 -16.08 -28.25
CA GLU A 132 -2.07 -16.09 -28.58
C GLU A 132 -1.27 -16.64 -27.39
N GLU A 133 -0.27 -17.45 -27.73
CA GLU A 133 0.71 -17.96 -26.78
C GLU A 133 2.06 -17.34 -27.07
N ARG A 134 2.78 -16.96 -26.01
CA ARG A 134 4.11 -16.34 -26.12
C ARG A 134 5.00 -16.77 -24.95
N GLU A 135 6.28 -16.94 -25.25
CA GLU A 135 7.30 -17.08 -24.21
C GLU A 135 7.84 -15.71 -23.82
N ILE A 136 7.77 -15.41 -22.54
CA ILE A 136 8.19 -14.15 -21.93
C ILE A 136 9.42 -14.41 -21.10
N ASN A 137 10.51 -13.70 -21.42
CA ASN A 137 11.77 -13.80 -20.69
C ASN A 137 11.89 -12.61 -19.73
N VAL A 138 11.99 -12.90 -18.44
CA VAL A 138 12.15 -11.90 -17.37
C VAL A 138 13.17 -12.33 -16.35
N THR A 139 13.72 -11.38 -15.62
CA THR A 139 14.65 -11.64 -14.51
C THR A 139 14.02 -11.20 -13.21
N PHE A 140 14.01 -12.07 -12.22
CA PHE A 140 13.52 -11.71 -10.90
C PHE A 140 14.40 -10.63 -10.26
N PRO A 141 13.83 -9.65 -9.56
CA PRO A 141 14.60 -8.66 -8.81
C PRO A 141 15.46 -9.33 -7.71
N GLU A 142 16.56 -8.66 -7.32
CA GLU A 142 17.46 -9.18 -6.27
C GLU A 142 16.82 -9.17 -4.88
N ASP A 143 15.78 -8.34 -4.67
CA ASP A 143 15.02 -8.23 -3.43
C ASP A 143 13.74 -9.09 -3.40
N TYR A 144 13.59 -10.02 -4.36
CA TYR A 144 12.42 -10.88 -4.42
C TYR A 144 12.32 -11.78 -3.16
N PRO A 145 11.09 -12.01 -2.59
CA PRO A 145 10.93 -12.76 -1.35
C PRO A 145 11.49 -14.18 -1.36
N SER A 146 11.44 -14.87 -2.50
CA SER A 146 12.02 -16.20 -2.65
C SER A 146 13.52 -16.12 -3.01
N LYS A 147 14.37 -16.51 -2.07
CA LYS A 147 15.85 -16.55 -2.26
C LYS A 147 16.30 -17.41 -3.42
N GLU A 148 15.52 -18.43 -3.78
CA GLU A 148 15.83 -19.34 -4.86
C GLU A 148 15.65 -18.71 -6.25
N LEU A 149 14.84 -17.69 -6.35
CA LEU A 149 14.50 -16.99 -7.60
C LEU A 149 15.18 -15.63 -7.73
N GLN A 150 15.78 -15.08 -6.65
CA GLN A 150 16.43 -13.77 -6.67
C GLN A 150 17.49 -13.68 -7.78
N GLY A 151 17.38 -12.64 -8.62
CA GLY A 151 18.30 -12.35 -9.71
C GLY A 151 18.33 -13.40 -10.83
N LYS A 152 17.45 -14.41 -10.80
CA LYS A 152 17.48 -15.48 -11.81
C LYS A 152 16.65 -15.11 -13.04
N PRO A 153 17.15 -15.39 -14.25
CA PRO A 153 16.37 -15.32 -15.46
C PRO A 153 15.38 -16.50 -15.52
N VAL A 154 14.15 -16.23 -15.90
CA VAL A 154 13.10 -17.24 -16.02
C VAL A 154 12.32 -17.02 -17.31
N VAL A 155 11.71 -18.08 -17.79
CA VAL A 155 10.85 -18.07 -18.96
C VAL A 155 9.44 -18.39 -18.54
N PHE A 156 8.51 -17.52 -18.89
CA PHE A 156 7.08 -17.79 -18.70
C PHE A 156 6.45 -18.13 -20.05
N LYS A 157 5.72 -19.24 -20.10
CA LYS A 157 4.79 -19.52 -21.19
C LYS A 157 3.45 -18.90 -20.83
N VAL A 158 3.01 -17.97 -21.62
CA VAL A 158 1.80 -17.21 -21.35
C VAL A 158 0.84 -17.36 -22.51
N LYS A 159 -0.44 -17.58 -22.17
CA LYS A 159 -1.55 -17.61 -23.10
C LYS A 159 -2.57 -16.54 -22.71
N VAL A 160 -3.00 -15.73 -23.65
CA VAL A 160 -4.06 -14.75 -23.45
C VAL A 160 -5.40 -15.38 -23.77
N ASN A 161 -6.24 -15.61 -22.78
CA ASN A 161 -7.56 -16.21 -22.98
C ASN A 161 -8.60 -15.17 -23.41
N GLU A 162 -8.57 -13.98 -22.82
CA GLU A 162 -9.51 -12.90 -23.08
C GLU A 162 -8.86 -11.54 -22.79
N ILE A 163 -9.31 -10.53 -23.51
CA ILE A 163 -8.88 -9.15 -23.29
C ILE A 163 -10.13 -8.37 -22.91
N LYS A 164 -10.02 -7.57 -21.84
CA LYS A 164 -11.09 -6.69 -21.37
C LYS A 164 -10.55 -5.27 -21.25
N GLU A 165 -11.43 -4.32 -21.43
CA GLU A 165 -11.12 -2.91 -21.24
C GLU A 165 -12.09 -2.26 -20.27
N LYS A 166 -11.61 -1.23 -19.57
CA LYS A 166 -12.44 -0.38 -18.74
C LYS A 166 -13.10 0.67 -19.64
N VAL A 167 -14.40 0.59 -19.82
CA VAL A 167 -15.18 1.58 -20.56
C VAL A 167 -15.65 2.63 -19.56
N MET A 168 -15.11 3.85 -19.68
CA MET A 168 -15.55 4.96 -18.84
C MET A 168 -16.95 5.39 -19.28
N ARG A 169 -17.83 5.63 -18.30
CA ARG A 169 -19.13 6.22 -18.55
C ARG A 169 -18.99 7.69 -18.90
N GLU A 170 -19.88 8.20 -19.73
CA GLU A 170 -19.95 9.64 -19.99
C GLU A 170 -20.52 10.35 -18.75
N LEU A 171 -20.09 11.61 -18.52
CA LEU A 171 -20.64 12.47 -17.48
C LEU A 171 -21.99 13.04 -17.95
N ASP A 172 -22.97 12.18 -17.98
CA ASP A 172 -24.35 12.54 -18.33
C ASP A 172 -25.25 12.62 -17.09
N LYS A 173 -26.51 12.92 -17.33
CA LYS A 173 -27.47 13.03 -16.24
C LYS A 173 -27.71 11.70 -15.51
N GLU A 174 -27.60 10.57 -16.22
CA GLU A 174 -27.77 9.22 -15.66
C GLU A 174 -26.61 8.85 -14.73
N PHE A 175 -25.42 9.44 -14.94
CA PHE A 175 -24.28 9.23 -14.04
C PHE A 175 -24.51 9.81 -12.64
N PHE A 176 -25.34 10.85 -12.52
CA PHE A 176 -25.62 11.57 -11.26
C PHE A 176 -26.92 11.14 -10.58
N GLU A 177 -27.75 10.30 -11.19
CA GLU A 177 -28.98 9.73 -10.62
C GLU A 177 -28.74 8.33 -10.04
#